data_422b4298e7c7020a572539d14719f515
#
_entry.id   422b4298e7c7020a572539d14719f515
#
_cell.length_a   1.000
_cell.length_b   1.000
_cell.length_c   1.000
_cell.angle_alpha   90.00
_cell.angle_beta   90.00
_cell.angle_gamma   90.00
#
_symmetry.space_group_name_H-M   'P 1'
#
loop_
_entity.id
_entity.type
_entity.pdbx_description
1 polymer ?
#
loop_
_entity_poly.entity_id
_entity_poly.type
_entity_poly.pdbx_seq_one_letter_code
_entity_poly.pdbx_strand_id
1 'polypeptide(L)'
;MIGDTIVGIENSDGNTNVRFHQKDTLKRFFERLEQRGLAVNRFRADCGSCSEDIVSEVEKHCKSFYIRANRCSSLYDDIFALRGWSKEAINGIDFELNSILVEKWKGKAYRLVIQRQKRLDGDLDLWEGQYTYRCILTNDYTSSARDVVEFYNLRGGKERIFDDMNNGFGWNRLPKSFMAENTAFLLLTALIRNFYKGIMAKIDVKDFGLKATSRIKAFVFKFISVPAKWVKTARQHVLNVYTDNRAYAGLFPEAYG
;
A
#
# COMPACT_ATOMS: atom_id res chain seq x y z
N MET A 1 0.02 5.57 1.99
CA MET A 1 0.79 4.60 2.81
C MET A 1 2.26 4.71 2.46
N ILE A 2 3.14 4.72 3.47
CA ILE A 2 4.60 4.67 3.30
C ILE A 2 5.09 3.36 3.92
N GLY A 3 5.77 2.52 3.14
CA GLY A 3 6.05 1.15 3.57
C GLY A 3 4.76 0.46 4.03
N ASP A 4 4.73 -0.07 5.24
CA ASP A 4 3.55 -0.71 5.85
C ASP A 4 2.71 0.25 6.73
N THR A 5 3.09 1.52 6.82
CA THR A 5 2.44 2.52 7.67
C THR A 5 1.33 3.25 6.91
N ILE A 6 0.16 3.34 7.49
CA ILE A 6 -0.94 4.17 7.00
C ILE A 6 -0.69 5.60 7.47
N VAL A 7 -0.35 6.50 6.55
CA VAL A 7 -0.03 7.91 6.87
C VAL A 7 -1.22 8.85 6.70
N GLY A 8 -2.31 8.36 6.09
CA GLY A 8 -3.52 9.15 5.91
C GLY A 8 -4.63 8.34 5.29
N ILE A 9 -5.85 8.78 5.51
CA ILE A 9 -7.09 8.19 5.00
C ILE A 9 -7.98 9.35 4.56
N GLU A 10 -8.65 9.16 3.44
CA GLU A 10 -9.79 9.97 3.00
C GLU A 10 -11.02 9.08 3.03
N ASN A 11 -12.07 9.55 3.68
CA ASN A 11 -13.38 8.92 3.65
C ASN A 11 -14.28 9.74 2.72
N SER A 12 -14.84 9.10 1.72
CA SER A 12 -15.71 9.73 0.73
C SER A 12 -17.03 8.96 0.63
N ASP A 13 -18.07 9.61 0.14
CA ASP A 13 -19.35 8.95 -0.12
C ASP A 13 -19.17 7.78 -1.09
N GLY A 14 -19.88 6.68 -0.87
CA GLY A 14 -19.77 5.44 -1.62
C GLY A 14 -20.04 5.60 -3.13
N ASN A 15 -20.77 6.63 -3.54
CA ASN A 15 -21.04 6.95 -4.93
C ASN A 15 -20.03 7.93 -5.55
N THR A 16 -19.04 8.37 -4.80
CA THR A 16 -18.06 9.35 -5.27
C THR A 16 -17.03 8.68 -6.17
N ASN A 17 -16.74 9.29 -7.32
CA ASN A 17 -15.66 8.83 -8.19
C ASN A 17 -14.32 8.90 -7.43
N VAL A 18 -13.49 7.86 -7.56
CA VAL A 18 -12.18 7.76 -6.88
C VAL A 18 -11.25 8.94 -7.16
N ARG A 19 -11.44 9.68 -8.25
CA ARG A 19 -10.67 10.89 -8.61
C ARG A 19 -11.18 12.16 -7.94
N PHE A 20 -12.39 12.12 -7.39
CA PHE A 20 -12.99 13.29 -6.76
C PHE A 20 -12.16 13.69 -5.55
N HIS A 21 -11.69 14.94 -5.51
CA HIS A 21 -10.80 15.50 -4.50
C HIS A 21 -9.46 14.76 -4.28
N GLN A 22 -9.11 13.75 -5.09
CA GLN A 22 -7.86 12.98 -4.89
C GLN A 22 -6.62 13.87 -4.98
N LYS A 23 -6.60 14.85 -5.90
CA LYS A 23 -5.51 15.83 -6.02
C LYS A 23 -5.32 16.61 -4.73
N ASP A 24 -6.40 17.19 -4.18
CA ASP A 24 -6.34 18.00 -2.97
C ASP A 24 -5.93 17.17 -1.75
N THR A 25 -6.39 15.93 -1.70
CA THR A 25 -6.00 14.96 -0.67
C THR A 25 -4.52 14.62 -0.74
N LEU A 26 -3.99 14.34 -1.93
CA LEU A 26 -2.57 14.07 -2.12
C LEU A 26 -1.73 15.29 -1.75
N LYS A 27 -2.10 16.48 -2.21
CA LYS A 27 -1.43 17.74 -1.86
C LYS A 27 -1.34 17.90 -0.34
N ARG A 28 -2.47 17.80 0.38
CA ARG A 28 -2.49 17.89 1.85
C ARG A 28 -1.57 16.86 2.52
N PHE A 29 -1.51 15.64 1.99
CA PHE A 29 -0.66 14.60 2.57
C PHE A 29 0.81 14.84 2.31
N PHE A 30 1.19 15.25 1.11
CA PHE A 30 2.58 15.61 0.80
C PHE A 30 3.05 16.80 1.64
N GLU A 31 2.29 17.89 1.68
CA GLU A 31 2.61 19.06 2.50
C GLU A 31 2.80 18.71 3.98
N ARG A 32 1.94 17.87 4.56
CA ARG A 32 2.07 17.40 5.94
C ARG A 32 3.31 16.53 6.17
N LEU A 33 3.71 15.73 5.21
CA LEU A 33 4.93 14.93 5.30
C LEU A 33 6.17 15.83 5.23
N GLU A 34 6.20 16.77 4.29
CA GLU A 34 7.28 17.75 4.11
C GLU A 34 7.47 18.63 5.34
N GLN A 35 6.39 19.11 5.96
CA GLN A 35 6.43 19.86 7.23
C GLN A 35 7.07 19.06 8.38
N ARG A 36 7.12 17.73 8.27
CA ARG A 36 7.79 16.84 9.23
C ARG A 36 9.17 16.36 8.75
N GLY A 37 9.71 16.96 7.70
CA GLY A 37 11.01 16.59 7.14
C GLY A 37 11.02 15.26 6.40
N LEU A 38 9.84 14.74 5.99
CA LEU A 38 9.71 13.46 5.28
C LEU A 38 9.52 13.72 3.78
N ALA A 39 10.49 13.31 2.97
CA ALA A 39 10.41 13.37 1.51
C ALA A 39 9.91 12.04 0.93
N VAL A 40 8.99 12.12 -0.02
CA VAL A 40 8.49 10.96 -0.77
C VAL A 40 9.22 10.87 -2.11
N ASN A 41 10.18 9.96 -2.23
CA ASN A 41 10.96 9.83 -3.46
C ASN A 41 10.18 9.17 -4.59
N ARG A 42 9.38 8.13 -4.28
CA ARG A 42 8.67 7.31 -5.26
C ARG A 42 7.19 7.16 -4.89
N PHE A 43 6.33 7.45 -5.83
CA PHE A 43 4.88 7.32 -5.70
C PHE A 43 4.36 6.21 -6.62
N ARG A 44 3.41 5.42 -6.16
CA ARG A 44 2.72 4.43 -6.99
C ARG A 44 1.23 4.38 -6.67
N ALA A 45 0.44 4.23 -7.71
CA ALA A 45 -1.01 4.16 -7.62
C ALA A 45 -1.62 3.26 -8.70
N ASP A 46 -2.91 2.96 -8.55
CA ASP A 46 -3.67 2.24 -9.57
C ASP A 46 -4.13 3.15 -10.72
N CYS A 47 -4.89 2.56 -11.64
CA CYS A 47 -5.39 3.27 -12.81
C CYS A 47 -6.39 4.39 -12.46
N GLY A 48 -7.04 4.35 -11.32
CA GLY A 48 -7.90 5.42 -10.82
C GLY A 48 -7.17 6.76 -10.68
N SER A 49 -5.86 6.72 -10.41
CA SER A 49 -5.01 7.92 -10.27
C SER A 49 -4.34 8.36 -11.57
N CYS A 50 -4.64 7.74 -12.72
CA CYS A 50 -4.02 8.08 -13.99
C CYS A 50 -4.77 9.27 -14.65
N SER A 51 -4.47 10.49 -14.21
CA SER A 51 -5.00 11.73 -14.77
C SER A 51 -3.98 12.85 -14.69
N GLU A 52 -4.15 13.87 -15.54
CA GLU A 52 -3.21 15.01 -15.63
C GLU A 52 -3.03 15.71 -14.28
N ASP A 53 -4.12 16.02 -13.62
CA ASP A 53 -4.11 16.78 -12.36
C ASP A 53 -3.41 16.02 -11.24
N ILE A 54 -3.62 14.71 -11.17
CA ILE A 54 -3.00 13.87 -10.13
C ILE A 54 -1.51 13.70 -10.42
N VAL A 55 -1.14 13.39 -11.66
CA VAL A 55 0.27 13.24 -12.03
C VAL A 55 1.02 14.54 -11.87
N SER A 56 0.44 15.67 -12.30
CA SER A 56 1.06 16.99 -12.14
C SER A 56 1.26 17.37 -10.67
N GLU A 57 0.35 16.96 -9.78
CA GLU A 57 0.52 17.20 -8.34
C GLU A 57 1.61 16.29 -7.76
N VAL A 58 1.61 15.01 -8.10
CA VAL A 58 2.64 14.06 -7.66
C VAL A 58 4.05 14.47 -8.10
N GLU A 59 4.21 14.98 -9.31
CA GLU A 59 5.51 15.43 -9.83
C GLU A 59 6.10 16.63 -9.07
N LYS A 60 5.30 17.41 -8.36
CA LYS A 60 5.80 18.50 -7.51
C LYS A 60 6.47 18.00 -6.24
N HIS A 61 6.05 16.83 -5.74
CA HIS A 61 6.40 16.32 -4.42
C HIS A 61 7.25 15.04 -4.48
N CYS A 62 7.25 14.33 -5.60
CA CYS A 62 7.94 13.05 -5.76
C CYS A 62 8.92 13.09 -6.92
N LYS A 63 10.09 12.47 -6.73
CA LYS A 63 11.09 12.33 -7.79
C LYS A 63 10.58 11.47 -8.94
N SER A 64 9.88 10.37 -8.62
CA SER A 64 9.36 9.45 -9.63
C SER A 64 7.99 8.91 -9.25
N PHE A 65 7.15 8.69 -10.25
CA PHE A 65 5.85 8.06 -10.08
C PHE A 65 5.70 6.82 -10.96
N TYR A 66 4.84 5.91 -10.54
CA TYR A 66 4.53 4.65 -11.22
C TYR A 66 3.03 4.39 -11.08
N ILE A 67 2.28 4.70 -12.12
CA ILE A 67 0.80 4.62 -12.11
C ILE A 67 0.37 3.66 -13.20
N ARG A 68 -0.51 2.71 -12.86
CA ARG A 68 -1.09 1.86 -13.88
C ARG A 68 -1.85 2.72 -14.89
N ALA A 69 -1.46 2.65 -16.15
CA ALA A 69 -2.16 3.37 -17.20
C ALA A 69 -3.52 2.72 -17.49
N ASN A 70 -4.50 3.56 -17.79
CA ASN A 70 -5.77 3.08 -18.30
C ASN A 70 -5.54 2.38 -19.64
N ARG A 71 -6.36 1.40 -19.98
CA ARG A 71 -6.41 0.83 -21.32
C ARG A 71 -6.81 1.93 -22.29
N CYS A 72 -5.86 2.34 -23.12
CA CYS A 72 -6.10 3.32 -24.18
C CYS A 72 -6.11 2.57 -25.51
N SER A 73 -7.27 2.41 -26.11
CA SER A 73 -7.42 1.78 -27.43
C SER A 73 -6.49 2.44 -28.47
N SER A 74 -6.28 3.74 -28.38
CA SER A 74 -5.39 4.49 -29.27
C SER A 74 -3.89 4.10 -29.18
N LEU A 75 -3.47 3.36 -28.15
CA LEU A 75 -2.10 2.90 -28.00
C LEU A 75 -1.91 1.42 -28.40
N TYR A 76 -2.99 0.71 -28.71
CA TYR A 76 -2.88 -0.70 -29.04
C TYR A 76 -2.10 -0.93 -30.34
N ASP A 77 -2.31 -0.11 -31.36
CA ASP A 77 -1.59 -0.23 -32.64
C ASP A 77 -0.08 -0.08 -32.42
N ASP A 78 0.32 0.91 -31.63
CA ASP A 78 1.73 1.12 -31.26
C ASP A 78 2.27 -0.06 -30.45
N ILE A 79 1.51 -0.56 -29.47
CA ILE A 79 1.90 -1.68 -28.62
C ILE A 79 2.05 -2.98 -29.44
N PHE A 80 1.15 -3.24 -30.37
CA PHE A 80 1.19 -4.44 -31.23
C PHE A 80 2.32 -4.38 -32.26
N ALA A 81 2.70 -3.19 -32.70
CA ALA A 81 3.82 -2.98 -33.60
C ALA A 81 5.18 -3.19 -32.92
N LEU A 82 5.25 -3.22 -31.58
CA LEU A 82 6.50 -3.34 -30.84
C LEU A 82 7.24 -4.66 -31.15
N ARG A 83 8.55 -4.53 -31.29
CA ARG A 83 9.50 -5.64 -31.45
C ARG A 83 10.51 -5.61 -30.32
N GLY A 84 11.31 -6.67 -30.15
CA GLY A 84 12.37 -6.69 -29.13
C GLY A 84 11.86 -6.81 -27.70
N TRP A 85 10.88 -7.65 -27.47
CA TRP A 85 10.37 -7.97 -26.13
C TRP A 85 11.42 -8.72 -25.32
N SER A 86 11.70 -8.20 -24.09
CA SER A 86 12.55 -8.89 -23.11
C SER A 86 11.73 -9.91 -22.34
N LYS A 87 12.20 -11.16 -22.26
CA LYS A 87 11.56 -12.20 -21.45
C LYS A 87 12.09 -12.14 -20.03
N GLU A 88 11.20 -12.00 -19.06
CA GLU A 88 11.53 -11.84 -17.65
C GLU A 88 10.62 -12.72 -16.77
N ALA A 89 11.23 -13.44 -15.84
CA ALA A 89 10.50 -14.13 -14.78
C ALA A 89 10.39 -13.22 -13.55
N ILE A 90 9.17 -12.83 -13.18
CA ILE A 90 8.87 -11.98 -12.02
C ILE A 90 7.95 -12.74 -11.08
N ASN A 91 8.41 -13.01 -9.85
CA ASN A 91 7.70 -13.80 -8.85
C ASN A 91 7.27 -15.20 -9.36
N GLY A 92 8.11 -15.85 -10.19
CA GLY A 92 7.85 -17.18 -10.73
C GLY A 92 6.85 -17.21 -11.90
N ILE A 93 6.50 -16.05 -12.45
CA ILE A 93 5.62 -15.93 -13.62
C ILE A 93 6.41 -15.31 -14.77
N ASP A 94 6.32 -15.93 -15.94
CA ASP A 94 6.98 -15.43 -17.14
C ASP A 94 6.18 -14.31 -17.78
N PHE A 95 6.89 -13.22 -18.08
CA PHE A 95 6.37 -12.03 -18.74
C PHE A 95 7.29 -11.64 -19.90
N GLU A 96 6.72 -10.90 -20.83
CA GLU A 96 7.47 -10.18 -21.84
C GLU A 96 7.31 -8.67 -21.59
N LEU A 97 8.44 -7.96 -21.49
CA LEU A 97 8.49 -6.54 -21.15
C LEU A 97 9.02 -5.71 -22.32
N ASN A 98 8.47 -4.51 -22.46
CA ASN A 98 8.95 -3.49 -23.38
C ASN A 98 8.64 -2.11 -22.81
N SER A 99 9.15 -1.05 -23.42
CA SER A 99 8.78 0.31 -23.05
C SER A 99 8.88 1.25 -24.26
N ILE A 100 7.97 2.23 -24.29
CA ILE A 100 7.90 3.29 -25.27
C ILE A 100 7.79 4.66 -24.59
N LEU A 101 8.12 5.71 -25.31
CA LEU A 101 7.75 7.06 -24.92
C LEU A 101 6.40 7.40 -25.51
N VAL A 102 5.54 7.94 -24.69
CA VAL A 102 4.19 8.38 -25.08
C VAL A 102 4.02 9.85 -24.73
N GLU A 103 3.50 10.60 -25.67
CA GLU A 103 3.11 11.96 -25.41
C GLU A 103 1.73 12.01 -24.76
N LYS A 104 1.63 12.72 -23.64
CA LYS A 104 0.39 12.92 -22.91
C LYS A 104 0.31 14.35 -22.40
N TRP A 105 -0.88 14.79 -22.10
CA TRP A 105 -1.18 16.01 -21.35
C TRP A 105 -0.26 17.19 -21.70
N LYS A 106 -0.66 17.98 -22.69
CA LYS A 106 0.06 19.19 -23.15
C LYS A 106 1.44 18.90 -23.75
N GLY A 107 1.59 17.78 -24.42
CA GLY A 107 2.84 17.44 -25.11
C GLY A 107 3.96 16.95 -24.21
N LYS A 108 3.65 16.58 -22.95
CA LYS A 108 4.65 16.02 -22.04
C LYS A 108 4.92 14.56 -22.38
N ALA A 109 6.18 14.22 -22.59
CA ALA A 109 6.59 12.84 -22.85
C ALA A 109 6.75 12.08 -21.54
N TYR A 110 6.14 10.89 -21.46
CA TYR A 110 6.30 9.95 -20.36
C TYR A 110 6.73 8.59 -20.90
N ARG A 111 7.35 7.81 -20.06
CA ARG A 111 7.66 6.41 -20.35
C ARG A 111 6.47 5.54 -20.02
N LEU A 112 6.05 4.71 -20.97
CA LEU A 112 5.07 3.65 -20.76
C LEU A 112 5.80 2.31 -20.76
N VAL A 113 5.89 1.66 -19.61
CA VAL A 113 6.42 0.30 -19.48
C VAL A 113 5.27 -0.68 -19.66
N ILE A 114 5.45 -1.61 -20.58
CA ILE A 114 4.42 -2.54 -21.03
C ILE A 114 4.84 -3.95 -20.62
N GLN A 115 3.97 -4.61 -19.90
CA GLN A 115 4.09 -6.00 -19.50
C GLN A 115 3.02 -6.79 -20.23
N ARG A 116 3.39 -7.85 -20.93
CA ARG A 116 2.43 -8.78 -21.53
C ARG A 116 2.68 -10.22 -21.07
N GLN A 117 1.61 -10.97 -20.99
CA GLN A 117 1.62 -12.39 -20.66
C GLN A 117 0.72 -13.14 -21.60
N LYS A 118 1.18 -14.31 -22.11
CA LYS A 118 0.36 -15.15 -22.95
C LYS A 118 -0.80 -15.73 -22.14
N ARG A 119 -1.99 -15.74 -22.70
CA ARG A 119 -3.18 -16.35 -22.08
C ARG A 119 -3.02 -17.86 -22.06
N LEU A 120 -3.34 -18.50 -20.96
CA LEU A 120 -3.21 -19.95 -20.78
C LEU A 120 -4.37 -20.72 -21.42
N ASP A 121 -5.54 -20.12 -21.50
CA ASP A 121 -6.81 -20.79 -21.81
C ASP A 121 -7.13 -20.86 -23.30
N GLY A 122 -6.23 -20.37 -24.15
CA GLY A 122 -6.51 -20.30 -25.60
C GLY A 122 -7.59 -19.26 -25.99
N ASP A 123 -8.17 -18.59 -25.01
CA ASP A 123 -9.16 -17.52 -25.23
C ASP A 123 -8.52 -16.33 -25.94
N LEU A 124 -9.06 -16.01 -27.11
CA LEU A 124 -8.70 -14.83 -27.86
C LEU A 124 -9.58 -13.67 -27.37
N ASP A 125 -8.94 -12.66 -26.81
CA ASP A 125 -9.63 -11.38 -26.58
C ASP A 125 -9.76 -10.64 -27.92
N LEU A 126 -10.92 -10.07 -28.18
CA LEU A 126 -11.19 -9.32 -29.42
C LEU A 126 -10.21 -8.16 -29.66
N TRP A 127 -9.63 -7.61 -28.60
CA TRP A 127 -8.77 -6.43 -28.64
C TRP A 127 -7.29 -6.76 -28.36
N GLU A 128 -7.02 -7.67 -27.42
CA GLU A 128 -5.68 -8.01 -26.95
C GLU A 128 -5.12 -9.29 -27.59
N GLY A 129 -5.94 -10.06 -28.33
CA GLY A 129 -5.53 -11.30 -28.98
C GLY A 129 -5.10 -12.38 -27.98
N GLN A 130 -3.93 -12.99 -28.21
CA GLN A 130 -3.38 -14.06 -27.36
C GLN A 130 -2.70 -13.59 -26.08
N TYR A 131 -2.56 -12.28 -25.87
CA TYR A 131 -1.83 -11.71 -24.75
C TYR A 131 -2.73 -10.85 -23.88
N THR A 132 -2.43 -10.80 -22.58
CA THR A 132 -2.94 -9.80 -21.67
C THR A 132 -1.89 -8.73 -21.47
N TYR A 133 -2.26 -7.47 -21.62
CA TYR A 133 -1.36 -6.32 -21.48
C TYR A 133 -1.62 -5.55 -20.20
N ARG A 134 -0.53 -5.12 -19.56
CA ARG A 134 -0.55 -4.20 -18.41
C ARG A 134 0.47 -3.09 -18.66
N CYS A 135 0.05 -1.86 -18.51
CA CYS A 135 0.90 -0.70 -18.77
C CYS A 135 1.11 0.12 -17.49
N ILE A 136 2.33 0.58 -17.28
CA ILE A 136 2.71 1.46 -16.17
C ILE A 136 3.26 2.74 -16.77
N LEU A 137 2.59 3.86 -16.48
CA LEU A 137 3.05 5.19 -16.83
C LEU A 137 4.02 5.69 -15.75
N THR A 138 5.15 6.24 -16.17
CA THR A 138 6.19 6.72 -15.26
C THR A 138 7.01 7.85 -15.87
N ASN A 139 7.61 8.67 -15.02
CA ASN A 139 8.67 9.61 -15.36
C ASN A 139 10.07 9.08 -15.00
N ASP A 140 10.20 7.78 -14.74
CA ASP A 140 11.48 7.11 -14.54
C ASP A 140 12.00 6.58 -15.90
N TYR A 141 12.97 7.28 -16.46
CA TYR A 141 13.57 6.92 -17.75
C TYR A 141 14.84 6.08 -17.62
N THR A 142 15.32 5.87 -16.40
CA THR A 142 16.63 5.27 -16.12
C THR A 142 16.55 3.82 -15.63
N SER A 143 15.53 3.48 -14.86
CA SER A 143 15.36 2.11 -14.35
C SER A 143 15.01 1.13 -15.47
N SER A 144 15.41 -0.13 -15.33
CA SER A 144 15.01 -1.17 -16.28
C SER A 144 13.47 -1.37 -16.27
N ALA A 145 12.92 -1.91 -17.35
CA ALA A 145 11.49 -2.23 -17.39
C ALA A 145 11.11 -3.22 -16.27
N ARG A 146 12.00 -4.16 -15.96
CA ARG A 146 11.86 -5.11 -14.86
C ARG A 146 11.74 -4.39 -13.52
N ASP A 147 12.66 -3.49 -13.19
CA ASP A 147 12.65 -2.77 -11.92
C ASP A 147 11.37 -1.94 -11.74
N VAL A 148 10.89 -1.32 -12.81
CA VAL A 148 9.62 -0.57 -12.83
C VAL A 148 8.45 -1.50 -12.50
N VAL A 149 8.37 -2.68 -13.13
CA VAL A 149 7.31 -3.66 -12.90
C VAL A 149 7.40 -4.24 -11.49
N GLU A 150 8.59 -4.65 -11.04
CA GLU A 150 8.80 -5.18 -9.69
C GLU A 150 8.41 -4.14 -8.62
N PHE A 151 8.86 -2.90 -8.77
CA PHE A 151 8.47 -1.83 -7.85
C PHE A 151 6.97 -1.58 -7.85
N TYR A 152 6.34 -1.57 -9.03
CA TYR A 152 4.89 -1.41 -9.13
C TYR A 152 4.14 -2.57 -8.47
N ASN A 153 4.58 -3.81 -8.68
CA ASN A 153 3.94 -5.01 -8.13
C ASN A 153 3.96 -5.07 -6.60
N LEU A 154 4.92 -4.41 -5.95
CA LEU A 154 4.88 -4.24 -4.49
C LEU A 154 3.62 -3.49 -4.01
N ARG A 155 2.83 -2.88 -4.92
CA ARG A 155 1.51 -2.33 -4.62
C ARG A 155 0.55 -3.41 -4.14
N GLY A 156 0.60 -4.62 -4.70
CA GLY A 156 -0.24 -5.75 -4.28
C GLY A 156 -0.10 -6.09 -2.78
N GLY A 157 1.05 -5.81 -2.17
CA GLY A 157 1.21 -5.92 -0.72
C GLY A 157 0.27 -5.00 0.08
N LYS A 158 -0.28 -3.93 -0.54
CA LYS A 158 -1.24 -3.03 0.11
C LYS A 158 -2.65 -3.63 0.19
N GLU A 159 -2.99 -4.55 -0.69
CA GLU A 159 -4.25 -5.30 -0.61
C GLU A 159 -4.35 -6.09 0.69
N ARG A 160 -3.21 -6.60 1.20
CA ARG A 160 -3.13 -7.22 2.54
C ARG A 160 -3.45 -6.24 3.66
N ILE A 161 -3.08 -4.96 3.51
CA ILE A 161 -3.39 -3.93 4.51
C ILE A 161 -4.89 -3.67 4.51
N PHE A 162 -5.51 -3.55 3.33
CA PHE A 162 -6.97 -3.40 3.25
C PHE A 162 -7.70 -4.63 3.76
N ASP A 163 -7.23 -5.84 3.44
CA ASP A 163 -7.78 -7.08 3.98
C ASP A 163 -7.66 -7.15 5.51
N ASP A 164 -6.52 -6.73 6.07
CA ASP A 164 -6.29 -6.64 7.51
C ASP A 164 -7.25 -5.61 8.17
N MET A 165 -7.44 -4.44 7.53
CA MET A 165 -8.36 -3.41 8.01
C MET A 165 -9.83 -3.87 7.91
N ASN A 166 -10.22 -4.50 6.82
CA ASN A 166 -11.58 -5.01 6.63
C ASN A 166 -11.92 -6.12 7.65
N ASN A 167 -11.05 -7.11 7.78
CA ASN A 167 -11.32 -8.32 8.56
C ASN A 167 -10.85 -8.24 10.01
N GLY A 168 -9.85 -7.39 10.29
CA GLY A 168 -9.29 -7.22 11.64
C GLY A 168 -9.84 -6.01 12.38
N PHE A 169 -10.08 -4.92 11.68
CA PHE A 169 -10.44 -3.62 12.25
C PHE A 169 -11.86 -3.14 11.89
N GLY A 170 -12.62 -3.96 11.15
CA GLY A 170 -14.04 -3.71 10.90
C GLY A 170 -14.36 -2.68 9.81
N TRP A 171 -13.43 -2.40 8.89
CA TRP A 171 -13.67 -1.43 7.80
C TRP A 171 -14.74 -1.88 6.81
N ASN A 172 -15.02 -3.19 6.73
CA ASN A 172 -16.09 -3.75 5.90
C ASN A 172 -17.50 -3.51 6.47
N ARG A 173 -17.61 -3.05 7.72
CA ARG A 173 -18.87 -2.72 8.40
C ARG A 173 -18.67 -1.51 9.29
N LEU A 174 -18.87 -0.35 8.73
CA LEU A 174 -18.75 0.91 9.48
C LEU A 174 -19.77 0.98 10.60
N PRO A 175 -19.39 1.41 11.82
CA PRO A 175 -20.22 1.31 13.01
C PRO A 175 -21.37 2.30 13.05
N LYS A 176 -21.36 3.32 12.21
CA LYS A 176 -22.31 4.44 12.21
C LYS A 176 -22.87 4.73 10.83
N SER A 177 -23.98 5.47 10.80
CA SER A 177 -24.58 5.96 9.55
C SER A 177 -24.02 7.32 9.10
N PHE A 178 -23.28 8.01 9.96
CA PHE A 178 -22.78 9.36 9.70
C PHE A 178 -21.31 9.33 9.28
N MET A 179 -20.99 10.13 8.27
CA MET A 179 -19.65 10.17 7.66
C MET A 179 -18.57 10.63 8.65
N ALA A 180 -18.84 11.66 9.46
CA ALA A 180 -17.85 12.20 10.39
C ALA A 180 -17.41 11.17 11.44
N GLU A 181 -18.36 10.45 12.02
CA GLU A 181 -18.10 9.41 13.02
C GLU A 181 -17.35 8.22 12.41
N ASN A 182 -17.73 7.81 11.18
CA ASN A 182 -17.03 6.76 10.46
C ASN A 182 -15.61 7.21 10.08
N THR A 183 -15.39 8.46 9.72
CA THR A 183 -14.05 9.00 9.46
C THR A 183 -13.18 8.92 10.70
N ALA A 184 -13.70 9.31 11.86
CA ALA A 184 -12.98 9.19 13.14
C ALA A 184 -12.63 7.72 13.44
N PHE A 185 -13.58 6.80 13.24
CA PHE A 185 -13.36 5.35 13.41
C PHE A 185 -12.25 4.82 12.48
N LEU A 186 -12.27 5.18 11.21
CA LEU A 186 -11.26 4.78 10.23
C LEU A 186 -9.87 5.30 10.61
N LEU A 187 -9.76 6.57 11.03
CA LEU A 187 -8.51 7.18 11.44
C LEU A 187 -7.94 6.54 12.71
N LEU A 188 -8.78 6.31 13.74
CA LEU A 188 -8.36 5.68 14.98
C LEU A 188 -7.92 4.23 14.76
N THR A 189 -8.66 3.46 13.98
CA THR A 189 -8.30 2.07 13.69
C THR A 189 -7.03 1.96 12.85
N ALA A 190 -6.77 2.90 11.93
CA ALA A 190 -5.51 2.98 11.21
C ALA A 190 -4.33 3.29 12.15
N LEU A 191 -4.53 4.20 13.11
CA LEU A 191 -3.52 4.51 14.11
C LEU A 191 -3.22 3.27 14.98
N ILE A 192 -4.24 2.59 15.47
CA ILE A 192 -4.10 1.35 16.25
C ILE A 192 -3.36 0.28 15.44
N ARG A 193 -3.66 0.15 14.14
CA ARG A 193 -2.92 -0.77 13.28
C ARG A 193 -1.43 -0.41 13.20
N ASN A 194 -1.11 0.86 13.03
CA ASN A 194 0.29 1.29 12.99
C ASN A 194 1.01 0.99 14.30
N PHE A 195 0.38 1.23 15.47
CA PHE A 195 0.91 0.85 16.78
C PHE A 195 1.14 -0.64 16.90
N TYR A 196 0.14 -1.43 16.58
CA TYR A 196 0.22 -2.88 16.61
C TYR A 196 1.40 -3.41 15.76
N LYS A 197 1.55 -2.90 14.54
CA LYS A 197 2.68 -3.28 13.67
C LYS A 197 4.03 -2.80 14.23
N GLY A 198 4.07 -1.63 14.85
CA GLY A 198 5.24 -1.11 15.54
C GLY A 198 5.67 -2.00 16.71
N ILE A 199 4.73 -2.48 17.51
CA ILE A 199 4.99 -3.42 18.61
C ILE A 199 5.52 -4.75 18.05
N MET A 200 4.81 -5.31 17.05
CA MET A 200 5.23 -6.56 16.39
C MET A 200 6.64 -6.52 15.80
N ALA A 201 7.11 -5.34 15.39
CA ALA A 201 8.46 -5.14 14.87
C ALA A 201 9.53 -5.05 15.96
N LYS A 202 9.15 -4.79 17.22
CA LYS A 202 10.07 -4.60 18.35
C LYS A 202 10.19 -5.83 19.25
N ILE A 203 9.26 -6.76 19.19
CA ILE A 203 9.26 -7.98 20.00
C ILE A 203 9.74 -9.18 19.19
N ASP A 204 10.31 -10.20 19.86
CA ASP A 204 10.41 -11.50 19.21
C ASP A 204 9.05 -12.18 19.20
N VAL A 205 8.40 -12.08 18.04
CA VAL A 205 7.03 -12.59 17.86
C VAL A 205 6.89 -14.07 18.12
N LYS A 206 7.96 -14.85 17.96
CA LYS A 206 7.96 -16.31 18.16
C LYS A 206 7.76 -16.67 19.63
N ASP A 207 8.32 -15.88 20.54
CA ASP A 207 8.19 -16.07 21.98
C ASP A 207 6.74 -16.00 22.45
N PHE A 208 5.88 -15.33 21.67
CA PHE A 208 4.44 -15.20 21.92
C PHE A 208 3.60 -16.10 21.00
N GLY A 209 4.22 -17.06 20.30
CA GLY A 209 3.53 -17.92 19.34
C GLY A 209 2.91 -17.17 18.16
N LEU A 210 3.47 -15.99 17.82
CA LEU A 210 3.05 -15.15 16.72
C LEU A 210 4.01 -15.29 15.52
N LYS A 211 3.57 -14.79 14.38
CA LYS A 211 4.38 -14.60 13.16
C LYS A 211 4.39 -13.12 12.82
N ALA A 212 5.42 -12.61 12.16
CA ALA A 212 5.46 -11.21 11.67
C ALA A 212 4.22 -10.84 10.83
N THR A 213 3.61 -11.83 10.17
CA THR A 213 2.39 -11.69 9.37
C THR A 213 1.10 -11.93 10.16
N SER A 214 1.16 -12.21 11.47
CA SER A 214 -0.03 -12.43 12.30
C SER A 214 -0.98 -11.24 12.23
N ARG A 215 -2.28 -11.50 12.21
CA ARG A 215 -3.34 -10.48 12.19
C ARG A 215 -3.62 -9.98 13.61
N ILE A 216 -4.25 -8.81 13.70
CA ILE A 216 -4.58 -8.17 14.99
C ILE A 216 -5.33 -9.11 15.96
N LYS A 217 -6.27 -9.91 15.48
CA LYS A 217 -7.02 -10.86 16.33
C LYS A 217 -6.09 -11.86 17.02
N ALA A 218 -5.11 -12.42 16.28
CA ALA A 218 -4.12 -13.33 16.86
C ALA A 218 -3.20 -12.62 17.84
N PHE A 219 -2.79 -11.38 17.53
CA PHE A 219 -1.98 -10.56 18.41
C PHE A 219 -2.72 -10.25 19.71
N VAL A 220 -3.98 -9.79 19.64
CA VAL A 220 -4.80 -9.53 20.82
C VAL A 220 -4.95 -10.79 21.66
N PHE A 221 -5.30 -11.90 21.05
CA PHE A 221 -5.52 -13.17 21.77
C PHE A 221 -4.24 -13.69 22.45
N LYS A 222 -3.10 -13.66 21.77
CA LYS A 222 -1.86 -14.29 22.25
C LYS A 222 -0.96 -13.35 23.04
N PHE A 223 -1.06 -12.06 22.84
CA PHE A 223 -0.16 -11.07 23.42
C PHE A 223 -0.85 -10.11 24.39
N ILE A 224 -2.07 -9.65 24.10
CA ILE A 224 -2.78 -8.67 24.92
C ILE A 224 -3.68 -9.35 25.95
N SER A 225 -4.41 -10.42 25.58
CA SER A 225 -5.40 -11.07 26.42
C SER A 225 -4.77 -11.98 27.48
N VAL A 226 -3.86 -11.41 28.27
CA VAL A 226 -3.19 -12.08 29.40
C VAL A 226 -3.74 -11.51 30.70
N PRO A 227 -4.13 -12.34 31.69
CA PRO A 227 -4.58 -11.85 32.97
C PRO A 227 -3.53 -10.96 33.65
N ALA A 228 -3.94 -9.78 34.06
CA ALA A 228 -3.05 -8.86 34.73
C ALA A 228 -3.80 -8.02 35.79
N LYS A 229 -3.09 -7.57 36.82
CA LYS A 229 -3.62 -6.72 37.89
C LYS A 229 -2.65 -5.61 38.24
N TRP A 230 -3.14 -4.37 38.27
CA TRP A 230 -2.41 -3.26 38.86
C TRP A 230 -2.46 -3.33 40.38
N VAL A 231 -1.31 -3.32 41.01
CA VAL A 231 -1.16 -3.29 42.46
C VAL A 231 -0.37 -2.04 42.86
N LYS A 232 -0.86 -1.33 43.86
CA LYS A 232 -0.12 -0.21 44.46
C LYS A 232 0.68 -0.74 45.65
N THR A 233 2.01 -0.70 45.56
CA THR A 233 2.92 -1.12 46.62
C THR A 233 3.91 0.02 46.88
N ALA A 234 3.99 0.49 48.13
CA ALA A 234 5.01 1.49 48.59
C ALA A 234 5.19 2.66 47.61
N ARG A 235 4.12 3.35 47.19
CA ARG A 235 4.09 4.46 46.22
C ARG A 235 4.35 4.13 44.78
N GLN A 236 4.58 2.85 44.45
CA GLN A 236 4.74 2.41 43.07
C GLN A 236 3.49 1.70 42.57
N HIS A 237 3.21 1.85 41.27
CA HIS A 237 2.20 1.07 40.57
C HIS A 237 2.87 -0.07 39.83
N VAL A 238 2.60 -1.31 40.26
CA VAL A 238 3.16 -2.54 39.69
C VAL A 238 2.09 -3.25 38.90
N LEU A 239 2.38 -3.62 37.66
CA LEU A 239 1.53 -4.46 36.83
C LEU A 239 1.97 -5.93 37.03
N ASN A 240 1.18 -6.71 37.76
CA ASN A 240 1.39 -8.15 37.86
C ASN A 240 0.73 -8.82 36.66
N VAL A 241 1.52 -9.48 35.85
CA VAL A 241 1.04 -10.27 34.69
C VAL A 241 1.06 -11.74 35.07
N TYR A 242 -0.09 -12.41 35.01
CA TYR A 242 -0.24 -13.81 35.39
C TYR A 242 -0.09 -14.70 34.16
N THR A 243 1.12 -15.18 33.91
CA THR A 243 1.46 -16.00 32.74
C THR A 243 2.68 -16.86 33.01
N ASP A 244 2.73 -18.04 32.39
CA ASP A 244 3.92 -18.91 32.41
C ASP A 244 4.96 -18.47 31.36
N ASN A 245 4.61 -17.54 30.48
CA ASN A 245 5.50 -17.06 29.44
C ASN A 245 6.46 -15.99 29.99
N ARG A 246 7.70 -16.40 30.23
CA ARG A 246 8.77 -15.54 30.76
C ARG A 246 9.18 -14.39 29.82
N ALA A 247 8.85 -14.45 28.54
CA ALA A 247 9.16 -13.39 27.59
C ALA A 247 8.51 -12.05 27.96
N TYR A 248 7.41 -12.06 28.72
CA TYR A 248 6.79 -10.82 29.23
C TYR A 248 7.70 -10.02 30.15
N ALA A 249 8.57 -10.67 30.94
CA ALA A 249 9.51 -9.98 31.81
C ALA A 249 10.53 -9.14 31.02
N GLY A 250 10.92 -9.58 29.82
CA GLY A 250 11.84 -8.86 28.97
C GLY A 250 11.24 -7.68 28.21
N LEU A 251 9.92 -7.52 28.23
CA LEU A 251 9.24 -6.39 27.54
C LEU A 251 9.36 -5.07 28.30
N PHE A 252 9.53 -5.14 29.61
CA PHE A 252 9.62 -3.99 30.47
C PHE A 252 11.02 -3.96 31.09
N PRO A 253 11.96 -3.19 30.53
CA PRO A 253 13.26 -3.05 31.15
C PRO A 253 13.07 -2.47 32.57
N GLU A 254 13.86 -2.98 33.53
CA GLU A 254 13.83 -2.60 34.94
C GLU A 254 14.05 -1.11 35.24
N ALA A 255 14.17 -0.29 34.22
CA ALA A 255 14.54 1.12 34.27
C ALA A 255 13.40 2.08 34.66
N TYR A 256 12.32 1.60 35.25
CA TYR A 256 11.29 2.44 35.88
C TYR A 256 11.14 2.11 37.38
N GLY A 257 12.25 1.87 38.02
CA GLY A 257 12.36 1.89 39.45
C GLY A 257 12.61 3.29 39.99
#